data_a7c4f801fde71d2749458a8e0d376202
#
_entry.id   a7c4f801fde71d2749458a8e0d376202
#
_cell.length_a   1.000
_cell.length_b   1.000
_cell.length_c   1.000
_cell.angle_alpha   90.00
_cell.angle_beta   90.00
_cell.angle_gamma   90.00
#
_symmetry.space_group_name_H-M   'P 1'
#
loop_
_entity.id
_entity.type
_entity.pdbx_description
1 polymer ?
#
loop_
_entity_poly.entity_id
_entity_poly.type
_entity_poly.pdbx_seq_one_letter_code
_entity_poly.pdbx_strand_id
1 'polypeptide(L)'
;YLGTVVSSPEIVNLDGQEYYKYNVTLHGLHPYKDSAKNSYIKAQGRLQVYSKVSATNNKIRLGEQAIIEGTPKPLFLIEEEGRINLRGRYMSSNTRGRIYDGVYRPASAKDLQTFSYKESINEEIYVRSLYLCGQIRESIEKNIASNLDGPQKVLAQALCLGGHYSELGEDRMKDFAYTGLIHILSISGSHIALLLALIYGLGRLVKLRKRTCFIWGILVACIYCCIVGGDAPVVRATMMSILMCMAYVKGRLYQAKQALCICAILCLVYDPFSLFDVSFQLSFGATYGLLIWGKVLYEWIQWLPRWIKTPLVLCVSAQLLILPLQLYYFHYISIASLLAACVVAPLLDISIVLIFINTLVSYVLPVSFLWILVDLLLRVSLYLNHVLGRSGSLLWLGMMHLYCVYIYYAFLGLFTYFLTHKKKYTVYVVMSLLCMVATFGASYYVTQHHKDTIIHYIPMKQCNVLLCIDPNHRGAYLLIDALDYIKIIPNERLINQAIRAYGVDPKDVKVEYFHSNGSAQVVYKNGMNQIFVYNGQSREKNLKLNDKINSLYITSRSSVMSEVDRISPRSTILFSSPHGALRDVDPSTEHMYIMGYGYIKDIYL
;
A
#
# COMPACT_ATOMS: atom_id res chain seq x y z
N TYR A 1 21.25 9.71 -15.01
CA TYR A 1 21.49 8.98 -13.76
C TYR A 1 22.04 7.61 -14.09
N LEU A 2 23.15 7.26 -13.49
CA LEU A 2 23.65 5.89 -13.50
C LEU A 2 23.19 5.20 -12.22
N GLY A 3 22.64 4.00 -12.36
CA GLY A 3 22.20 3.23 -11.20
C GLY A 3 21.95 1.76 -11.51
N THR A 4 21.70 0.98 -10.46
CA THR A 4 21.37 -0.45 -10.54
C THR A 4 19.87 -0.65 -10.31
N VAL A 5 19.21 -1.42 -11.15
CA VAL A 5 17.80 -1.80 -10.98
C VAL A 5 17.68 -2.78 -9.81
N VAL A 6 16.98 -2.37 -8.74
CA VAL A 6 16.88 -3.15 -7.48
C VAL A 6 15.49 -3.70 -7.21
N SER A 7 14.52 -3.45 -8.08
CA SER A 7 13.21 -4.12 -8.02
C SER A 7 12.84 -4.65 -9.39
N SER A 8 12.07 -5.74 -9.41
CA SER A 8 11.49 -6.24 -10.65
C SER A 8 10.55 -5.20 -11.26
N PRO A 9 10.58 -4.99 -12.59
CA PRO A 9 9.68 -4.07 -13.25
C PRO A 9 8.24 -4.61 -13.17
N GLU A 10 7.31 -3.75 -12.78
CA GLU A 10 5.87 -4.01 -12.75
C GLU A 10 5.19 -3.17 -13.81
N ILE A 11 4.25 -3.74 -14.56
CA ILE A 11 3.44 -2.96 -15.49
C ILE A 11 2.33 -2.27 -14.69
N VAL A 12 2.25 -0.96 -14.81
CA VAL A 12 1.21 -0.15 -14.20
C VAL A 12 0.54 0.73 -15.24
N ASN A 13 -0.78 0.85 -15.18
CA ASN A 13 -1.51 1.76 -16.04
C ASN A 13 -1.62 3.13 -15.34
N LEU A 14 -1.13 4.17 -16.01
CA LEU A 14 -1.24 5.55 -15.58
C LEU A 14 -1.90 6.35 -16.70
N ASP A 15 -3.06 6.91 -16.42
CA ASP A 15 -3.81 7.76 -17.37
C ASP A 15 -4.05 7.07 -18.74
N GLY A 16 -4.34 5.77 -18.73
CA GLY A 16 -4.60 4.98 -19.94
C GLY A 16 -3.35 4.54 -20.71
N GLN A 17 -2.17 4.81 -20.20
CA GLN A 17 -0.90 4.35 -20.76
C GLN A 17 -0.19 3.36 -19.85
N GLU A 18 0.44 2.35 -20.43
CA GLU A 18 1.21 1.36 -19.68
C GLU A 18 2.64 1.81 -19.45
N TYR A 19 3.08 1.68 -18.20
CA TYR A 19 4.43 2.01 -17.75
C TYR A 19 5.06 0.84 -17.02
N TYR A 20 6.35 0.65 -17.23
CA TYR A 20 7.19 -0.13 -16.33
C TYR A 20 7.52 0.72 -15.10
N LYS A 21 7.11 0.27 -13.92
CA LYS A 21 7.46 0.85 -12.64
C LYS A 21 8.54 0.00 -11.99
N TYR A 22 9.69 0.60 -11.66
CA TYR A 22 10.81 -0.08 -11.01
C TYR A 22 11.62 0.91 -10.15
N ASN A 23 12.41 0.36 -9.23
CA ASN A 23 13.27 1.14 -8.36
C ASN A 23 14.74 1.00 -8.80
N VAL A 24 15.47 2.11 -8.72
CA VAL A 24 16.88 2.18 -9.10
C VAL A 24 17.67 2.76 -7.94
N THR A 25 18.74 2.06 -7.53
CA THR A 25 19.73 2.61 -6.59
C THR A 25 20.73 3.43 -7.38
N LEU A 26 20.88 4.70 -7.02
CA LEU A 26 21.76 5.63 -7.71
C LEU A 26 23.21 5.43 -7.31
N HIS A 27 24.08 5.55 -8.29
CA HIS A 27 25.54 5.62 -8.14
C HIS A 27 26.06 6.99 -8.52
N GLY A 28 25.46 7.64 -9.51
CA GLY A 28 25.85 8.95 -9.94
C GLY A 28 24.88 9.64 -10.86
N LEU A 29 25.09 10.94 -11.04
CA LEU A 29 24.32 11.76 -11.94
C LEU A 29 25.23 12.65 -12.81
N HIS A 30 24.77 12.90 -14.02
CA HIS A 30 25.38 13.86 -14.93
C HIS A 30 24.31 14.92 -15.29
N PRO A 31 24.50 16.19 -14.93
CA PRO A 31 23.52 17.24 -15.22
C PRO A 31 23.51 17.56 -16.72
N TYR A 32 22.32 17.56 -17.33
CA TYR A 32 22.11 17.73 -18.78
C TYR A 32 22.50 19.12 -19.32
N LYS A 33 22.55 20.16 -18.48
CA LYS A 33 22.73 21.56 -18.91
C LYS A 33 24.16 22.10 -18.90
N ASP A 34 25.09 21.41 -18.25
CA ASP A 34 26.49 21.88 -18.19
C ASP A 34 27.38 21.04 -19.10
N SER A 35 27.21 21.24 -20.40
CA SER A 35 28.07 20.63 -21.44
C SER A 35 29.55 21.07 -21.39
N ALA A 36 29.91 22.04 -20.55
CA ALA A 36 31.27 22.56 -20.43
C ALA A 36 32.11 21.90 -19.30
N LYS A 37 31.51 21.19 -18.37
CA LYS A 37 32.23 20.43 -17.34
C LYS A 37 31.70 18.99 -17.30
N ASN A 38 32.52 18.03 -17.74
CA ASN A 38 32.33 16.59 -17.51
C ASN A 38 32.37 16.25 -16.01
N SER A 39 31.54 16.90 -15.18
CA SER A 39 31.54 16.71 -13.74
C SER A 39 30.49 15.66 -13.38
N TYR A 40 30.96 14.45 -13.18
CA TYR A 40 30.23 13.41 -12.50
C TYR A 40 30.00 13.80 -11.04
N ILE A 41 28.75 13.71 -10.58
CA ILE A 41 28.37 13.92 -9.19
C ILE A 41 27.95 12.59 -8.60
N LYS A 42 28.63 12.15 -7.55
CA LYS A 42 28.25 10.94 -6.82
C LYS A 42 26.89 11.16 -6.18
N ALA A 43 25.93 10.29 -6.47
CA ALA A 43 24.58 10.36 -5.93
C ALA A 43 24.28 9.07 -5.15
N GLN A 44 23.56 9.21 -4.04
CA GLN A 44 23.13 8.07 -3.21
C GLN A 44 21.62 8.16 -2.96
N GLY A 45 20.97 7.01 -2.88
CA GLY A 45 19.54 6.88 -2.65
C GLY A 45 18.86 6.09 -3.76
N ARG A 46 17.56 5.90 -3.64
CA ARG A 46 16.74 5.21 -4.64
C ARG A 46 15.82 6.18 -5.35
N LEU A 47 15.60 5.94 -6.63
CA LEU A 47 14.57 6.60 -7.42
C LEU A 47 13.56 5.57 -7.88
N GLN A 48 12.30 5.95 -7.84
CA GLN A 48 11.21 5.19 -8.45
C GLN A 48 11.02 5.72 -9.88
N VAL A 49 11.20 4.85 -10.86
CA VAL A 49 11.17 5.20 -12.27
C VAL A 49 9.94 4.63 -12.94
N TYR A 50 9.31 5.43 -13.78
CA TYR A 50 8.20 5.06 -14.65
C TYR A 50 8.64 5.27 -16.09
N SER A 51 8.86 4.18 -16.85
CA SER A 51 9.23 4.20 -18.25
C SER A 51 8.09 3.67 -19.11
N LYS A 52 7.74 4.37 -20.19
CA LYS A 52 6.66 3.91 -21.09
C LYS A 52 7.02 2.56 -21.71
N VAL A 53 6.07 1.62 -21.67
CA VAL A 53 6.26 0.28 -22.29
C VAL A 53 6.52 0.42 -23.78
N SER A 54 5.81 1.32 -24.46
CA SER A 54 5.95 1.58 -25.91
C SER A 54 7.28 2.21 -26.31
N ALA A 55 7.96 2.91 -25.39
CA ALA A 55 9.23 3.59 -25.66
C ALA A 55 10.46 2.80 -25.19
N THR A 56 10.25 1.66 -24.52
CA THR A 56 11.32 0.86 -23.95
C THR A 56 11.62 -0.34 -24.86
N ASN A 57 12.62 -0.18 -25.73
CA ASN A 57 13.02 -1.25 -26.67
C ASN A 57 13.74 -2.42 -25.98
N ASN A 58 14.28 -2.23 -24.79
CA ASN A 58 15.04 -3.22 -24.04
C ASN A 58 14.27 -3.69 -22.81
N LYS A 59 14.26 -4.99 -22.56
CA LYS A 59 13.66 -5.55 -21.35
C LYS A 59 14.46 -5.11 -20.13
N ILE A 60 13.78 -4.45 -19.18
CA ILE A 60 14.38 -4.03 -17.90
C ILE A 60 14.57 -5.26 -17.02
N ARG A 61 15.79 -5.48 -16.50
CA ARG A 61 16.14 -6.64 -15.68
C ARG A 61 16.60 -6.24 -14.29
N LEU A 62 16.23 -7.05 -13.32
CA LEU A 62 16.71 -6.91 -11.95
C LEU A 62 18.23 -7.10 -11.91
N GLY A 63 18.95 -6.26 -11.15
CA GLY A 63 20.41 -6.30 -11.05
C GLY A 63 21.13 -5.70 -12.26
N GLU A 64 20.45 -5.20 -13.26
CA GLU A 64 21.08 -4.57 -14.42
C GLU A 64 21.50 -3.13 -14.11
N GLN A 65 22.70 -2.76 -14.53
CA GLN A 65 23.14 -1.38 -14.48
C GLN A 65 22.56 -0.62 -15.66
N ALA A 66 21.95 0.51 -15.37
CA ALA A 66 21.24 1.27 -16.37
C ALA A 66 21.51 2.78 -16.27
N ILE A 67 21.40 3.42 -17.40
CA ILE A 67 21.29 4.86 -17.50
C ILE A 67 19.83 5.24 -17.64
N ILE A 68 19.41 6.17 -16.79
CA ILE A 68 18.06 6.69 -16.78
C ILE A 68 18.11 8.18 -17.07
N GLU A 69 17.45 8.55 -18.14
CA GLU A 69 17.31 9.95 -18.53
C GLU A 69 15.94 10.44 -18.09
N GLY A 70 15.90 11.56 -17.38
CA GLY A 70 14.65 12.15 -16.91
C GLY A 70 14.84 13.14 -15.78
N THR A 71 13.81 13.90 -15.48
CA THR A 71 13.82 14.89 -14.39
C THR A 71 13.18 14.30 -13.15
N PRO A 72 13.92 14.18 -12.03
CA PRO A 72 13.35 13.67 -10.80
C PRO A 72 12.38 14.68 -10.22
N LYS A 73 11.22 14.18 -9.82
CA LYS A 73 10.22 14.96 -9.08
C LYS A 73 10.26 14.56 -7.61
N PRO A 74 10.13 15.52 -6.70
CA PRO A 74 10.04 15.20 -5.28
C PRO A 74 8.83 14.30 -5.01
N LEU A 75 8.92 13.51 -3.95
CA LEU A 75 7.80 12.71 -3.48
C LEU A 75 6.78 13.64 -2.81
N PHE A 76 5.54 13.58 -3.25
CA PHE A 76 4.44 14.23 -2.53
C PHE A 76 4.19 13.42 -1.26
N LEU A 77 4.53 14.01 -0.12
CA LEU A 77 4.38 13.42 1.20
C LEU A 77 3.18 14.09 1.87
N ILE A 78 2.01 13.46 1.76
CA ILE A 78 0.82 13.92 2.44
C ILE A 78 0.80 13.24 3.81
N GLU A 79 0.90 14.01 4.88
CA GLU A 79 0.69 13.55 6.25
C GLU A 79 -0.72 13.94 6.68
N GLU A 80 -1.63 12.98 6.67
CA GLU A 80 -2.98 13.14 7.17
C GLU A 80 -3.28 12.07 8.23
N GLU A 81 -4.00 12.47 9.25
CA GLU A 81 -4.52 11.54 10.25
C GLU A 81 -5.46 10.53 9.56
N GLY A 82 -5.30 9.24 9.89
CA GLY A 82 -6.11 8.18 9.29
C GLY A 82 -5.78 7.82 7.85
N ARG A 83 -4.70 8.33 7.27
CA ARG A 83 -4.18 7.90 5.96
C ARG A 83 -2.88 7.14 6.08
N ILE A 84 -2.61 6.32 5.05
CA ILE A 84 -1.34 5.60 4.96
C ILE A 84 -0.21 6.62 4.85
N ASN A 85 0.64 6.70 5.86
CA ASN A 85 1.81 7.56 5.85
C ASN A 85 2.82 7.06 4.81
N LEU A 86 2.73 7.61 3.60
CA LEU A 86 3.66 7.29 2.52
C LEU A 86 5.08 7.79 2.82
N ARG A 87 5.24 8.82 3.67
CA ARG A 87 6.55 9.33 4.08
C ARG A 87 7.36 8.26 4.80
N GLY A 88 6.77 7.57 5.78
CA GLY A 88 7.41 6.45 6.46
C GLY A 88 7.88 5.37 5.48
N ARG A 89 7.03 4.98 4.53
CA ARG A 89 7.36 3.99 3.50
C ARG A 89 8.50 4.43 2.57
N TYR A 90 8.50 5.70 2.14
CA TYR A 90 9.57 6.20 1.26
C TYR A 90 10.89 6.40 2.00
N MET A 91 10.84 6.83 3.26
CA MET A 91 12.02 6.92 4.11
C MET A 91 12.62 5.54 4.38
N SER A 92 11.77 4.56 4.72
CA SER A 92 12.14 3.16 4.91
C SER A 92 12.79 2.54 3.66
N SER A 93 12.23 2.79 2.47
CA SER A 93 12.80 2.31 1.21
C SER A 93 13.98 3.13 0.70
N ASN A 94 14.40 4.19 1.41
CA ASN A 94 15.38 5.18 0.98
C ASN A 94 15.09 5.81 -0.40
N THR A 95 13.81 5.88 -0.76
CA THR A 95 13.36 6.46 -2.02
C THR A 95 13.32 7.98 -1.89
N ARG A 96 14.07 8.68 -2.74
CA ARG A 96 14.27 10.14 -2.68
C ARG A 96 13.43 10.91 -3.68
N GLY A 97 12.95 10.26 -4.73
CA GLY A 97 12.18 10.93 -5.79
C GLY A 97 11.59 9.94 -6.79
N ARG A 98 10.85 10.49 -7.75
CA ARG A 98 10.25 9.75 -8.86
C ARG A 98 10.64 10.38 -10.18
N ILE A 99 10.87 9.55 -11.19
CA ILE A 99 11.02 9.98 -12.58
C ILE A 99 9.83 9.41 -13.35
N TYR A 100 9.06 10.30 -13.95
CA TYR A 100 8.01 9.94 -14.91
C TYR A 100 8.54 10.12 -16.33
N ASP A 101 8.10 9.26 -17.25
CA ASP A 101 8.57 9.22 -18.64
C ASP A 101 10.10 9.04 -18.73
N GLY A 102 10.69 8.32 -17.76
CA GLY A 102 12.12 8.05 -17.76
C GLY A 102 12.52 7.17 -18.95
N VAL A 103 13.53 7.59 -19.70
CA VAL A 103 14.10 6.78 -20.77
C VAL A 103 15.13 5.82 -20.15
N TYR A 104 14.88 4.53 -20.33
CA TYR A 104 15.74 3.45 -19.85
C TYR A 104 16.70 3.00 -20.94
N ARG A 105 17.96 2.85 -20.57
CA ARG A 105 19.02 2.29 -21.41
C ARG A 105 19.98 1.45 -20.57
N PRO A 106 20.31 0.20 -20.96
CA PRO A 106 21.38 -0.55 -20.30
C PRO A 106 22.70 0.22 -20.35
N ALA A 107 23.45 0.21 -19.27
CA ALA A 107 24.74 0.89 -19.21
C ALA A 107 25.78 0.10 -20.01
N SER A 108 26.51 0.76 -20.90
CA SER A 108 27.63 0.18 -21.62
C SER A 108 28.94 0.34 -20.83
N ALA A 109 29.99 -0.42 -21.20
CA ALA A 109 31.31 -0.27 -20.60
C ALA A 109 31.88 1.15 -20.74
N LYS A 110 31.56 1.86 -21.84
CA LYS A 110 31.94 3.26 -22.03
C LYS A 110 31.22 4.20 -21.06
N ASP A 111 29.95 3.92 -20.78
CA ASP A 111 29.17 4.71 -19.82
C ASP A 111 29.78 4.58 -18.42
N LEU A 112 30.12 3.38 -17.99
CA LEU A 112 30.75 3.12 -16.69
C LEU A 112 32.08 3.85 -16.54
N GLN A 113 32.89 3.90 -17.62
CA GLN A 113 34.12 4.67 -17.66
C GLN A 113 33.85 6.19 -17.58
N THR A 114 32.85 6.68 -18.29
CA THR A 114 32.46 8.11 -18.30
C THR A 114 32.03 8.57 -16.90
N PHE A 115 31.32 7.71 -16.16
CA PHE A 115 30.93 7.99 -14.78
C PHE A 115 32.05 7.72 -13.76
N SER A 116 33.26 7.32 -14.20
CA SER A 116 34.36 6.91 -13.30
C SER A 116 33.89 5.99 -12.17
N TYR A 117 32.87 5.19 -12.47
CA TYR A 117 32.27 4.30 -11.49
C TYR A 117 33.08 3.03 -11.37
N LYS A 118 33.63 2.81 -10.17
CA LYS A 118 34.32 1.58 -9.81
C LYS A 118 33.53 0.89 -8.72
N GLU A 119 32.98 -0.26 -9.05
CA GLU A 119 32.28 -1.08 -8.06
C GLU A 119 33.23 -1.54 -6.95
N SER A 120 32.75 -1.49 -5.71
CA SER A 120 33.40 -2.24 -4.66
C SER A 120 33.12 -3.74 -4.84
N ILE A 121 34.00 -4.59 -4.36
CA ILE A 121 33.84 -6.06 -4.45
C ILE A 121 32.49 -6.50 -3.87
N ASN A 122 32.05 -5.86 -2.79
CA ASN A 122 30.77 -6.16 -2.15
C ASN A 122 29.58 -5.74 -3.04
N GLU A 123 29.68 -4.60 -3.74
CA GLU A 123 28.66 -4.13 -4.69
C GLU A 123 28.59 -5.05 -5.91
N GLU A 124 29.73 -5.47 -6.44
CA GLU A 124 29.79 -6.41 -7.57
C GLU A 124 29.12 -7.74 -7.23
N ILE A 125 29.43 -8.32 -6.04
CA ILE A 125 28.79 -9.56 -5.58
C ILE A 125 27.29 -9.36 -5.43
N TYR A 126 26.85 -8.25 -4.84
CA TYR A 126 25.44 -7.92 -4.66
C TYR A 126 24.71 -7.77 -6.00
N VAL A 127 25.25 -6.98 -6.92
CA VAL A 127 24.67 -6.75 -8.26
C VAL A 127 24.58 -8.07 -9.04
N ARG A 128 25.64 -8.87 -9.02
CA ARG A 128 25.69 -10.18 -9.68
C ARG A 128 24.67 -11.15 -9.08
N SER A 129 24.50 -11.15 -7.76
CA SER A 129 23.50 -12.00 -7.10
C SER A 129 22.07 -11.57 -7.48
N LEU A 130 21.76 -10.28 -7.53
CA LEU A 130 20.47 -9.76 -7.98
C LEU A 130 20.20 -10.13 -9.43
N TYR A 131 21.20 -10.02 -10.31
CA TYR A 131 21.07 -10.37 -11.71
C TYR A 131 20.74 -11.87 -11.90
N LEU A 132 21.43 -12.75 -11.17
CA LEU A 132 21.14 -14.19 -11.18
C LEU A 132 19.73 -14.48 -10.67
N CYS A 133 19.32 -13.83 -9.57
CA CYS A 133 17.95 -13.96 -9.06
C CYS A 133 16.91 -13.45 -10.07
N GLY A 134 17.21 -12.38 -10.79
CA GLY A 134 16.39 -11.87 -11.88
C GLY A 134 16.22 -12.87 -13.04
N GLN A 135 17.31 -13.54 -13.44
CA GLN A 135 17.25 -14.59 -14.47
C GLN A 135 16.41 -15.79 -14.01
N ILE A 136 16.57 -16.22 -12.76
CA ILE A 136 15.76 -17.32 -12.18
C ILE A 136 14.28 -16.91 -12.16
N ARG A 137 13.98 -15.68 -11.71
CA ARG A 137 12.63 -15.13 -11.71
C ARG A 137 12.01 -15.14 -13.12
N GLU A 138 12.73 -14.62 -14.12
CA GLU A 138 12.29 -14.61 -15.52
C GLU A 138 12.04 -16.02 -16.06
N SER A 139 12.88 -16.98 -15.70
CA SER A 139 12.71 -18.38 -16.08
C SER A 139 11.43 -18.98 -15.48
N ILE A 140 11.13 -18.69 -14.20
CA ILE A 140 9.90 -19.13 -13.52
C ILE A 140 8.68 -18.47 -14.17
N GLU A 141 8.73 -17.15 -14.44
CA GLU A 141 7.66 -16.42 -15.13
C GLU A 141 7.32 -17.02 -16.48
N LYS A 142 8.35 -17.33 -17.29
CA LYS A 142 8.18 -17.99 -18.59
C LYS A 142 7.60 -19.39 -18.46
N ASN A 143 8.05 -20.17 -17.48
CA ASN A 143 7.52 -21.51 -17.22
C ASN A 143 6.02 -21.47 -16.86
N ILE A 144 5.62 -20.56 -15.99
CA ILE A 144 4.21 -20.35 -15.65
C ILE A 144 3.41 -19.90 -16.90
N ALA A 145 3.96 -18.96 -17.67
CA ALA A 145 3.29 -18.40 -18.86
C ALA A 145 3.18 -19.41 -20.02
N SER A 146 4.02 -20.43 -20.08
CA SER A 146 3.92 -21.50 -21.09
C SER A 146 2.85 -22.55 -20.77
N ASN A 147 2.36 -22.59 -19.52
CA ASN A 147 1.43 -23.62 -19.03
C ASN A 147 0.07 -23.06 -18.59
N LEU A 148 -0.03 -21.76 -18.32
CA LEU A 148 -1.25 -21.11 -17.86
C LEU A 148 -1.52 -19.86 -18.70
N ASP A 149 -2.81 -19.58 -18.95
CA ASP A 149 -3.27 -18.43 -19.70
C ASP A 149 -4.18 -17.51 -18.87
N GLY A 150 -4.41 -16.30 -19.38
CA GLY A 150 -5.36 -15.34 -18.82
C GLY A 150 -5.11 -14.96 -17.37
N PRO A 151 -6.16 -14.76 -16.57
CA PRO A 151 -6.03 -14.32 -15.19
C PRO A 151 -5.40 -15.36 -14.25
N GLN A 152 -5.45 -16.64 -14.58
CA GLN A 152 -4.82 -17.73 -13.83
C GLN A 152 -3.30 -17.62 -13.89
N LYS A 153 -2.75 -17.31 -15.07
CA LYS A 153 -1.32 -17.03 -15.25
C LYS A 153 -0.87 -15.89 -14.33
N VAL A 154 -1.57 -14.76 -14.40
CA VAL A 154 -1.24 -13.57 -13.61
C VAL A 154 -1.34 -13.86 -12.12
N LEU A 155 -2.39 -14.56 -11.68
CA LEU A 155 -2.56 -14.95 -10.29
C LEU A 155 -1.44 -15.90 -9.82
N ALA A 156 -1.07 -16.91 -10.64
CA ALA A 156 0.03 -17.82 -10.33
C ALA A 156 1.37 -17.08 -10.20
N GLN A 157 1.66 -16.14 -11.09
CA GLN A 157 2.86 -15.30 -11.04
C GLN A 157 2.86 -14.41 -9.77
N ALA A 158 1.72 -13.79 -9.45
CA ALA A 158 1.58 -12.98 -8.25
C ALA A 158 1.79 -13.80 -6.96
N LEU A 159 1.21 -15.00 -6.88
CA LEU A 159 1.33 -15.89 -5.73
C LEU A 159 2.76 -16.46 -5.56
N CYS A 160 3.45 -16.74 -6.65
CA CYS A 160 4.78 -17.36 -6.60
C CYS A 160 5.92 -16.33 -6.50
N LEU A 161 5.80 -15.21 -7.18
CA LEU A 161 6.88 -14.24 -7.37
C LEU A 161 6.58 -12.84 -6.82
N GLY A 162 5.31 -12.58 -6.46
CA GLY A 162 4.86 -11.23 -6.10
C GLY A 162 4.78 -10.29 -7.32
N GLY A 163 4.18 -9.11 -7.13
CA GLY A 163 3.95 -8.18 -8.23
C GLY A 163 2.79 -8.61 -9.14
N HIS A 164 2.76 -8.09 -10.37
CA HIS A 164 1.74 -8.40 -11.40
C HIS A 164 0.28 -8.02 -11.05
N TYR A 165 0.05 -7.28 -9.95
CA TYR A 165 -1.32 -6.98 -9.48
C TYR A 165 -2.14 -6.16 -10.49
N SER A 166 -1.50 -5.23 -11.19
CA SER A 166 -2.14 -4.39 -12.20
C SER A 166 -2.64 -5.19 -13.41
N GLU A 167 -1.99 -6.33 -13.71
CA GLU A 167 -2.35 -7.21 -14.82
C GLU A 167 -3.59 -8.07 -14.51
N LEU A 168 -3.96 -8.24 -13.22
CA LEU A 168 -5.19 -8.95 -12.83
C LEU A 168 -6.47 -8.22 -13.24
N GLY A 169 -6.38 -6.91 -13.50
CA GLY A 169 -7.51 -6.03 -13.76
C GLY A 169 -8.18 -5.51 -12.50
N GLU A 170 -8.76 -4.32 -12.60
CA GLU A 170 -9.31 -3.60 -11.43
C GLU A 170 -10.45 -4.36 -10.74
N ASP A 171 -11.34 -5.01 -11.48
CA ASP A 171 -12.49 -5.70 -10.90
C ASP A 171 -12.07 -6.87 -10.01
N ARG A 172 -11.10 -7.68 -10.46
CA ARG A 172 -10.58 -8.78 -9.65
C ARG A 172 -9.80 -8.29 -8.44
N MET A 173 -9.05 -7.21 -8.59
CA MET A 173 -8.38 -6.57 -7.45
C MET A 173 -9.39 -6.04 -6.43
N LYS A 174 -10.52 -5.49 -6.87
CA LYS A 174 -11.64 -5.08 -5.99
C LYS A 174 -12.23 -6.31 -5.27
N ASP A 175 -12.43 -7.44 -5.96
CA ASP A 175 -12.92 -8.67 -5.34
C ASP A 175 -12.00 -9.15 -4.21
N PHE A 176 -10.67 -9.17 -4.43
CA PHE A 176 -9.69 -9.51 -3.39
C PHE A 176 -9.68 -8.51 -2.22
N ALA A 177 -9.90 -7.23 -2.50
CA ALA A 177 -10.03 -6.22 -1.45
C ALA A 177 -11.31 -6.43 -0.63
N TYR A 178 -12.42 -6.72 -1.32
CA TYR A 178 -13.74 -6.92 -0.69
C TYR A 178 -13.82 -8.19 0.15
N THR A 179 -13.13 -9.23 -0.24
CA THR A 179 -13.00 -10.46 0.55
C THR A 179 -11.91 -10.39 1.62
N GLY A 180 -11.14 -9.26 1.68
CA GLY A 180 -10.03 -9.11 2.63
C GLY A 180 -8.80 -9.96 2.32
N LEU A 181 -8.77 -10.64 1.16
CA LEU A 181 -7.67 -11.53 0.75
C LEU A 181 -6.56 -10.83 -0.04
N ILE A 182 -6.61 -9.52 -0.19
CA ILE A 182 -5.60 -8.75 -0.95
C ILE A 182 -4.17 -8.98 -0.43
N HIS A 183 -4.02 -9.29 0.86
CA HIS A 183 -2.73 -9.58 1.49
C HIS A 183 -2.12 -10.91 1.02
N ILE A 184 -2.92 -11.85 0.48
CA ILE A 184 -2.41 -13.12 -0.06
C ILE A 184 -1.76 -12.92 -1.42
N LEU A 185 -2.18 -11.91 -2.19
CA LEU A 185 -1.54 -11.58 -3.46
C LEU A 185 -0.10 -11.10 -3.25
N SER A 186 0.19 -10.41 -2.14
CA SER A 186 1.56 -10.11 -1.75
C SER A 186 2.19 -11.32 -1.05
N ILE A 187 3.46 -11.59 -1.33
CA ILE A 187 4.14 -12.70 -0.67
C ILE A 187 4.18 -12.46 0.83
N SER A 188 3.63 -13.40 1.56
CA SER A 188 3.43 -13.34 3.01
C SER A 188 4.25 -14.42 3.75
N GLY A 189 4.18 -14.39 5.07
CA GLY A 189 4.81 -15.42 5.90
C GLY A 189 4.32 -16.84 5.64
N SER A 190 3.07 -17.02 5.17
CA SER A 190 2.54 -18.33 4.80
C SER A 190 3.28 -18.94 3.60
N HIS A 191 3.63 -18.14 2.59
CA HIS A 191 4.39 -18.59 1.42
C HIS A 191 5.76 -19.15 1.82
N ILE A 192 6.49 -18.45 2.69
CA ILE A 192 7.78 -18.92 3.21
C ILE A 192 7.58 -20.20 4.04
N ALA A 193 6.55 -20.27 4.88
CA ALA A 193 6.25 -21.46 5.68
C ALA A 193 5.90 -22.67 4.81
N LEU A 194 5.09 -22.48 3.75
CA LEU A 194 4.74 -23.54 2.79
C LEU A 194 5.98 -24.01 2.02
N LEU A 195 6.83 -23.08 1.59
CA LEU A 195 8.10 -23.42 0.92
C LEU A 195 9.02 -24.24 1.84
N LEU A 196 9.17 -23.84 3.11
CA LEU A 196 9.96 -24.60 4.08
C LEU A 196 9.37 -25.97 4.38
N ALA A 197 8.04 -26.06 4.49
CA ALA A 197 7.35 -27.34 4.68
C ALA A 197 7.57 -28.28 3.48
N LEU A 198 7.53 -27.74 2.26
CA LEU A 198 7.82 -28.48 1.04
C LEU A 198 9.27 -29.01 1.03
N ILE A 199 10.26 -28.15 1.32
CA ILE A 199 11.67 -28.56 1.39
C ILE A 199 11.90 -29.62 2.46
N TYR A 200 11.28 -29.44 3.64
CA TYR A 200 11.36 -30.42 4.70
C TYR A 200 10.74 -31.75 4.28
N GLY A 201 9.55 -31.72 3.65
CA GLY A 201 8.85 -32.90 3.15
C GLY A 201 9.67 -33.66 2.11
N LEU A 202 10.17 -32.95 1.08
CA LEU A 202 11.02 -33.53 0.03
C LEU A 202 12.32 -34.10 0.61
N GLY A 203 12.98 -33.37 1.50
CA GLY A 203 14.18 -33.85 2.17
C GLY A 203 13.94 -35.12 2.99
N ARG A 204 12.76 -35.24 3.63
CA ARG A 204 12.36 -36.44 4.39
C ARG A 204 12.04 -37.61 3.47
N LEU A 205 11.45 -37.38 2.29
CA LEU A 205 11.23 -38.42 1.28
C LEU A 205 12.55 -39.04 0.81
N VAL A 206 13.58 -38.20 0.63
CA VAL A 206 14.95 -38.67 0.25
C VAL A 206 15.77 -39.12 1.47
N LYS A 207 15.11 -39.30 2.63
CA LYS A 207 15.71 -39.77 3.89
C LYS A 207 16.83 -38.88 4.46
N LEU A 208 16.88 -37.59 4.11
CA LEU A 208 17.84 -36.65 4.68
C LEU A 208 17.64 -36.50 6.20
N ARG A 209 18.74 -36.21 6.92
CA ARG A 209 18.68 -35.90 8.36
C ARG A 209 17.90 -34.60 8.59
N LYS A 210 17.14 -34.51 9.67
CA LYS A 210 16.34 -33.31 10.01
C LYS A 210 17.16 -32.03 9.99
N ARG A 211 18.38 -32.06 10.57
CA ARG A 211 19.29 -30.89 10.58
C ARG A 211 19.64 -30.43 9.16
N THR A 212 19.91 -31.35 8.26
CA THR A 212 20.23 -31.05 6.86
C THR A 212 19.03 -30.40 6.15
N CYS A 213 17.79 -30.89 6.40
CA CYS A 213 16.59 -30.26 5.83
C CYS A 213 16.43 -28.81 6.29
N PHE A 214 16.70 -28.50 7.56
CA PHE A 214 16.61 -27.12 8.07
C PHE A 214 17.72 -26.21 7.51
N ILE A 215 18.93 -26.72 7.29
CA ILE A 215 20.03 -25.96 6.65
C ILE A 215 19.64 -25.60 5.21
N TRP A 216 19.13 -26.58 4.44
CA TRP A 216 18.60 -26.32 3.09
C TRP A 216 17.42 -25.36 3.13
N GLY A 217 16.56 -25.45 4.15
CA GLY A 217 15.46 -24.51 4.36
C GLY A 217 15.95 -23.06 4.50
N ILE A 218 17.00 -22.81 5.28
CA ILE A 218 17.60 -21.48 5.42
C ILE A 218 18.11 -20.98 4.06
N LEU A 219 18.89 -21.82 3.36
CA LEU A 219 19.49 -21.44 2.08
C LEU A 219 18.40 -21.07 1.05
N VAL A 220 17.39 -21.94 0.89
CA VAL A 220 16.31 -21.71 -0.08
C VAL A 220 15.44 -20.50 0.30
N ALA A 221 15.18 -20.28 1.60
CA ALA A 221 14.44 -19.10 2.05
C ALA A 221 15.19 -17.80 1.72
N CYS A 222 16.51 -17.76 1.90
CA CYS A 222 17.34 -16.62 1.51
C CYS A 222 17.32 -16.39 0.00
N ILE A 223 17.51 -17.44 -0.81
CA ILE A 223 17.49 -17.35 -2.27
C ILE A 223 16.11 -16.87 -2.74
N TYR A 224 15.02 -17.45 -2.20
CA TYR A 224 13.67 -17.06 -2.56
C TYR A 224 13.38 -15.59 -2.20
N CYS A 225 13.83 -15.11 -1.04
CA CYS A 225 13.73 -13.70 -0.65
C CYS A 225 14.38 -12.77 -1.69
N CYS A 226 15.55 -13.16 -2.21
CA CYS A 226 16.25 -12.39 -3.26
C CYS A 226 15.50 -12.46 -4.61
N ILE A 227 14.98 -13.63 -5.00
CA ILE A 227 14.21 -13.81 -6.26
C ILE A 227 12.97 -12.92 -6.27
N VAL A 228 12.29 -12.80 -5.14
CA VAL A 228 11.06 -12.02 -5.00
C VAL A 228 11.32 -10.51 -4.95
N GLY A 229 12.55 -10.09 -4.63
CA GLY A 229 12.95 -8.69 -4.59
C GLY A 229 13.07 -8.10 -3.18
N GLY A 230 12.99 -8.93 -2.13
CA GLY A 230 13.28 -8.51 -0.75
C GLY A 230 12.30 -7.49 -0.18
N ASP A 231 11.03 -7.55 -0.53
CA ASP A 231 10.00 -6.71 0.07
C ASP A 231 9.94 -6.90 1.59
N ALA A 232 9.63 -5.84 2.33
CA ALA A 232 9.65 -5.84 3.78
C ALA A 232 8.87 -7.01 4.45
N PRO A 233 7.67 -7.42 4.00
CA PRO A 233 6.98 -8.60 4.54
C PRO A 233 7.75 -9.90 4.35
N VAL A 234 8.38 -10.06 3.18
CA VAL A 234 9.14 -11.28 2.82
C VAL A 234 10.41 -11.38 3.66
N VAL A 235 11.14 -10.26 3.80
CA VAL A 235 12.35 -10.18 4.63
C VAL A 235 12.03 -10.58 6.08
N ARG A 236 10.97 -10.03 6.67
CA ARG A 236 10.55 -10.39 8.03
C ARG A 236 10.23 -11.88 8.18
N ALA A 237 9.44 -12.42 7.25
CA ALA A 237 9.08 -13.84 7.26
C ALA A 237 10.31 -14.75 7.11
N THR A 238 11.24 -14.37 6.23
CA THR A 238 12.51 -15.08 6.03
C THR A 238 13.36 -15.04 7.29
N MET A 239 13.53 -13.88 7.94
CA MET A 239 14.27 -13.74 9.19
C MET A 239 13.69 -14.62 10.32
N MET A 240 12.36 -14.59 10.52
CA MET A 240 11.70 -15.45 11.51
C MET A 240 11.90 -16.93 11.21
N SER A 241 11.83 -17.31 9.93
CA SER A 241 12.04 -18.68 9.47
C SER A 241 13.48 -19.15 9.69
N ILE A 242 14.45 -18.27 9.44
CA ILE A 242 15.87 -18.54 9.73
C ILE A 242 16.07 -18.77 11.22
N LEU A 243 15.54 -17.91 12.10
CA LEU A 243 15.62 -18.08 13.55
C LEU A 243 15.01 -19.41 14.01
N MET A 244 13.86 -19.79 13.43
CA MET A 244 13.22 -21.07 13.70
C MET A 244 14.12 -22.25 13.28
N CYS A 245 14.60 -22.25 12.04
CA CYS A 245 15.48 -23.29 11.53
C CYS A 245 16.80 -23.39 12.33
N MET A 246 17.40 -22.26 12.70
CA MET A 246 18.60 -22.24 13.54
C MET A 246 18.35 -22.84 14.94
N ALA A 247 17.21 -22.54 15.55
CA ALA A 247 16.84 -23.15 16.84
C ALA A 247 16.79 -24.68 16.73
N TYR A 248 16.13 -25.22 15.69
CA TYR A 248 16.06 -26.65 15.44
C TYR A 248 17.45 -27.27 15.13
N VAL A 249 18.29 -26.61 14.34
CA VAL A 249 19.65 -27.09 14.03
C VAL A 249 20.49 -27.15 15.29
N LYS A 250 20.39 -26.18 16.18
CA LYS A 250 21.10 -26.13 17.47
C LYS A 250 20.47 -26.98 18.55
N GLY A 251 19.34 -27.66 18.29
CA GLY A 251 18.60 -28.46 19.27
C GLY A 251 18.00 -27.67 20.42
N ARG A 252 17.73 -26.36 20.19
CA ARG A 252 17.10 -25.48 21.18
C ARG A 252 15.60 -25.40 20.95
N LEU A 253 14.83 -25.19 22.04
CA LEU A 253 13.41 -24.91 21.92
C LEU A 253 13.20 -23.56 21.23
N TYR A 254 12.41 -23.58 20.16
CA TYR A 254 12.02 -22.36 19.47
C TYR A 254 10.96 -21.60 20.26
N GLN A 255 11.28 -20.39 20.69
CA GLN A 255 10.37 -19.51 21.39
C GLN A 255 9.91 -18.41 20.41
N ALA A 256 8.75 -18.61 19.81
CA ALA A 256 8.22 -17.75 18.74
C ALA A 256 8.08 -16.27 19.16
N LYS A 257 7.69 -16.00 20.42
CA LYS A 257 7.59 -14.62 20.94
C LYS A 257 8.94 -13.93 20.98
N GLN A 258 9.98 -14.61 21.46
CA GLN A 258 11.35 -14.05 21.49
C GLN A 258 11.89 -13.84 20.07
N ALA A 259 11.65 -14.80 19.16
CA ALA A 259 12.04 -14.68 17.76
C ALA A 259 11.37 -13.49 17.09
N LEU A 260 10.08 -13.22 17.36
CA LEU A 260 9.36 -12.06 16.86
C LEU A 260 9.99 -10.76 17.37
N CYS A 261 10.30 -10.67 18.67
CA CYS A 261 10.94 -9.50 19.25
C CYS A 261 12.34 -9.25 18.65
N ILE A 262 13.15 -10.31 18.51
CA ILE A 262 14.49 -10.21 17.90
C ILE A 262 14.36 -9.71 16.45
N CYS A 263 13.43 -10.27 15.68
CA CYS A 263 13.18 -9.84 14.31
C CYS A 263 12.76 -8.37 14.25
N ALA A 264 11.87 -7.92 15.15
CA ALA A 264 11.46 -6.52 15.21
C ALA A 264 12.62 -5.59 15.52
N ILE A 265 13.46 -5.94 16.51
CA ILE A 265 14.65 -5.16 16.88
C ILE A 265 15.62 -5.08 15.69
N LEU A 266 15.91 -6.19 15.03
CA LEU A 266 16.81 -6.21 13.88
C LEU A 266 16.29 -5.36 12.73
N CYS A 267 14.99 -5.43 12.43
CA CYS A 267 14.38 -4.57 11.41
C CYS A 267 14.48 -3.09 11.77
N LEU A 268 14.23 -2.71 13.04
CA LEU A 268 14.25 -1.32 13.48
C LEU A 268 15.68 -0.77 13.64
N VAL A 269 16.65 -1.61 13.96
CA VAL A 269 18.07 -1.22 13.96
C VAL A 269 18.56 -0.96 12.53
N TYR A 270 18.12 -1.78 11.57
CA TYR A 270 18.44 -1.58 10.16
C TYR A 270 17.75 -0.36 9.57
N ASP A 271 16.46 -0.18 9.87
CA ASP A 271 15.65 0.92 9.40
C ASP A 271 14.60 1.34 10.45
N PRO A 272 14.87 2.40 11.23
CA PRO A 272 13.95 2.91 12.24
C PRO A 272 12.61 3.38 11.69
N PHE A 273 12.56 3.84 10.43
CA PHE A 273 11.35 4.33 9.80
C PHE A 273 10.36 3.21 9.45
N SER A 274 10.80 1.97 9.44
CA SER A 274 9.91 0.80 9.27
C SER A 274 8.79 0.76 10.31
N LEU A 275 8.96 1.36 11.50
CA LEU A 275 7.90 1.44 12.51
C LEU A 275 6.65 2.16 12.00
N PHE A 276 6.82 3.13 11.12
CA PHE A 276 5.72 3.91 10.53
C PHE A 276 5.16 3.28 9.25
N ASP A 277 5.75 2.18 8.78
CA ASP A 277 5.21 1.43 7.64
C ASP A 277 4.03 0.56 8.08
N VAL A 278 2.87 0.78 7.43
CA VAL A 278 1.64 0.01 7.69
C VAL A 278 1.87 -1.50 7.53
N SER A 279 2.70 -1.90 6.56
CA SER A 279 3.04 -3.32 6.35
C SER A 279 3.78 -3.90 7.55
N PHE A 280 4.68 -3.13 8.18
CA PHE A 280 5.36 -3.54 9.40
C PHE A 280 4.36 -3.72 10.55
N GLN A 281 3.53 -2.70 10.79
CA GLN A 281 2.56 -2.71 11.89
C GLN A 281 1.58 -3.88 11.78
N LEU A 282 0.98 -4.08 10.60
CA LEU A 282 0.01 -5.14 10.37
C LEU A 282 0.64 -6.54 10.45
N SER A 283 1.85 -6.73 9.89
CA SER A 283 2.50 -8.04 9.90
C SER A 283 2.96 -8.47 11.30
N PHE A 284 3.63 -7.57 12.04
CA PHE A 284 4.04 -7.86 13.42
C PHE A 284 2.83 -7.99 14.34
N GLY A 285 1.82 -7.12 14.15
CA GLY A 285 0.56 -7.18 14.90
C GLY A 285 -0.17 -8.50 14.68
N ALA A 286 -0.39 -8.91 13.43
CA ALA A 286 -1.05 -10.19 13.12
C ALA A 286 -0.32 -11.38 13.75
N THR A 287 1.01 -11.43 13.60
CA THR A 287 1.83 -12.52 14.16
C THR A 287 1.78 -12.53 15.69
N TYR A 288 1.85 -11.37 16.33
CA TYR A 288 1.77 -11.26 17.78
C TYR A 288 0.40 -11.67 18.31
N GLY A 289 -0.70 -11.26 17.63
CA GLY A 289 -2.05 -11.70 17.94
C GLY A 289 -2.21 -13.21 17.87
N LEU A 290 -1.66 -13.82 16.83
CA LEU A 290 -1.62 -15.28 16.65
C LEU A 290 -0.90 -15.99 17.79
N LEU A 291 0.23 -15.45 18.24
CA LEU A 291 1.04 -16.04 19.32
C LEU A 291 0.40 -15.89 20.70
N ILE A 292 -0.46 -14.89 20.90
CA ILE A 292 -1.18 -14.68 22.17
C ILE A 292 -2.46 -15.54 22.21
N TRP A 293 -3.33 -15.36 21.21
CA TRP A 293 -4.70 -15.89 21.27
C TRP A 293 -4.90 -17.19 20.50
N GLY A 294 -4.00 -17.52 19.56
CA GLY A 294 -4.19 -18.68 18.68
C GLY A 294 -4.42 -19.99 19.45
N LYS A 295 -3.57 -20.30 20.44
CA LYS A 295 -3.73 -21.50 21.26
C LYS A 295 -5.00 -21.45 22.12
N VAL A 296 -5.27 -20.33 22.76
CA VAL A 296 -6.41 -20.16 23.68
C VAL A 296 -7.72 -20.28 22.92
N LEU A 297 -7.87 -19.60 21.79
CA LEU A 297 -9.06 -19.68 20.94
C LEU A 297 -9.22 -21.08 20.33
N TYR A 298 -8.11 -21.71 19.95
CA TYR A 298 -8.15 -23.09 19.46
C TYR A 298 -8.67 -24.07 20.51
N GLU A 299 -8.32 -23.91 21.77
CA GLU A 299 -8.83 -24.73 22.88
C GLU A 299 -10.27 -24.37 23.25
N TRP A 300 -10.71 -23.14 23.01
CA TRP A 300 -12.09 -22.71 23.29
C TRP A 300 -13.10 -23.22 22.27
N ILE A 301 -12.74 -23.29 21.01
CA ILE A 301 -13.64 -23.67 19.90
C ILE A 301 -13.50 -25.17 19.62
N GLN A 302 -13.84 -26.02 20.57
CA GLN A 302 -13.67 -27.48 20.42
C GLN A 302 -14.75 -28.15 19.56
N TRP A 303 -15.91 -27.53 19.41
CA TRP A 303 -17.09 -28.07 18.72
C TRP A 303 -17.00 -28.02 17.19
N LEU A 304 -16.06 -27.21 16.62
CA LEU A 304 -15.87 -27.14 15.18
C LEU A 304 -14.88 -28.20 14.66
N PRO A 305 -15.13 -28.75 13.46
CA PRO A 305 -14.19 -29.64 12.81
C PRO A 305 -12.87 -28.89 12.48
N ARG A 306 -11.75 -29.62 12.50
CA ARG A 306 -10.39 -29.04 12.40
C ARG A 306 -10.16 -28.19 11.15
N TRP A 307 -10.78 -28.58 10.03
CA TRP A 307 -10.60 -27.89 8.75
C TRP A 307 -11.26 -26.50 8.70
N ILE A 308 -12.32 -26.25 9.51
CA ILE A 308 -12.90 -24.90 9.70
C ILE A 308 -12.23 -24.20 10.87
N LYS A 309 -12.02 -24.91 11.96
CA LYS A 309 -11.48 -24.36 13.21
C LYS A 309 -10.13 -23.69 13.02
N THR A 310 -9.21 -24.33 12.29
CA THR A 310 -7.85 -23.82 12.12
C THR A 310 -7.82 -22.48 11.39
N PRO A 311 -8.36 -22.33 10.17
CA PRO A 311 -8.35 -21.02 9.49
C PRO A 311 -9.17 -19.96 10.24
N LEU A 312 -10.28 -20.35 10.89
CA LEU A 312 -11.08 -19.44 11.71
C LEU A 312 -10.25 -18.85 12.86
N VAL A 313 -9.59 -19.72 13.64
CA VAL A 313 -8.76 -19.29 14.79
C VAL A 313 -7.60 -18.42 14.32
N LEU A 314 -6.94 -18.78 13.21
CA LEU A 314 -5.86 -17.98 12.64
C LEU A 314 -6.36 -16.59 12.25
N CYS A 315 -7.48 -16.51 11.54
CA CYS A 315 -8.08 -15.25 11.10
C CYS A 315 -8.48 -14.38 12.31
N VAL A 316 -9.26 -14.92 13.24
CA VAL A 316 -9.76 -14.18 14.42
C VAL A 316 -8.60 -13.72 15.31
N SER A 317 -7.62 -14.57 15.56
CA SER A 317 -6.47 -14.22 16.42
C SER A 317 -5.65 -13.07 15.82
N ALA A 318 -5.45 -13.05 14.52
CA ALA A 318 -4.77 -11.95 13.83
C ALA A 318 -5.63 -10.67 13.84
N GLN A 319 -6.93 -10.80 13.49
CA GLN A 319 -7.85 -9.68 13.39
C GLN A 319 -8.03 -8.94 14.71
N LEU A 320 -8.07 -9.61 15.85
CA LEU A 320 -8.20 -8.98 17.17
C LEU A 320 -7.17 -7.87 17.40
N LEU A 321 -5.95 -8.02 16.90
CA LEU A 321 -4.94 -6.97 17.05
C LEU A 321 -4.93 -5.97 15.91
N ILE A 322 -5.13 -6.41 14.67
CA ILE A 322 -4.96 -5.52 13.51
C ILE A 322 -6.23 -4.74 13.14
N LEU A 323 -7.41 -5.15 13.64
CA LEU A 323 -8.70 -4.55 13.27
C LEU A 323 -8.78 -3.03 13.48
N PRO A 324 -8.36 -2.46 14.63
CA PRO A 324 -8.39 -1.01 14.81
C PRO A 324 -7.42 -0.28 13.85
N LEU A 325 -6.26 -0.88 13.55
CA LEU A 325 -5.32 -0.33 12.58
C LEU A 325 -5.87 -0.42 11.15
N GLN A 326 -6.58 -1.50 10.82
CA GLN A 326 -7.25 -1.62 9.53
C GLN A 326 -8.31 -0.53 9.36
N LEU A 327 -9.13 -0.28 10.38
CA LEU A 327 -10.12 0.81 10.32
C LEU A 327 -9.47 2.18 10.26
N TYR A 328 -8.39 2.38 10.99
CA TYR A 328 -7.65 3.64 10.98
C TYR A 328 -7.06 3.97 9.59
N TYR A 329 -6.51 2.95 8.87
CA TYR A 329 -5.85 3.16 7.58
C TYR A 329 -6.72 2.90 6.35
N PHE A 330 -7.68 1.97 6.45
CA PHE A 330 -8.48 1.53 5.28
C PHE A 330 -9.95 1.89 5.37
N HIS A 331 -10.46 2.24 6.56
CA HIS A 331 -11.82 2.74 6.84
C HIS A 331 -12.95 1.74 6.60
N TYR A 332 -12.65 0.45 6.40
CA TYR A 332 -13.66 -0.60 6.19
C TYR A 332 -13.28 -1.91 6.86
N ILE A 333 -14.31 -2.71 7.11
CA ILE A 333 -14.19 -4.12 7.54
C ILE A 333 -14.86 -4.99 6.48
N SER A 334 -14.19 -6.07 6.10
CA SER A 334 -14.79 -7.09 5.23
C SER A 334 -15.43 -8.20 6.08
N ILE A 335 -16.75 -8.33 6.02
CA ILE A 335 -17.47 -9.45 6.67
C ILE A 335 -17.17 -10.76 5.95
N ALA A 336 -17.02 -10.72 4.61
CA ALA A 336 -16.70 -11.90 3.82
C ALA A 336 -15.30 -12.45 4.12
N SER A 337 -14.43 -11.66 4.77
CA SER A 337 -13.03 -12.09 5.03
C SER A 337 -12.95 -13.40 5.84
N LEU A 338 -13.88 -13.60 6.76
CA LEU A 338 -13.92 -14.82 7.56
C LEU A 338 -14.27 -16.05 6.71
N LEU A 339 -15.29 -15.94 5.86
CA LEU A 339 -15.68 -17.01 4.94
C LEU A 339 -14.61 -17.25 3.89
N ALA A 340 -14.04 -16.17 3.33
CA ALA A 340 -12.98 -16.24 2.34
C ALA A 340 -11.70 -16.89 2.92
N ALA A 341 -11.35 -16.60 4.17
CA ALA A 341 -10.23 -17.25 4.87
C ALA A 341 -10.46 -18.75 5.10
N CYS A 342 -11.72 -19.19 5.26
CA CYS A 342 -12.03 -20.60 5.44
C CYS A 342 -12.10 -21.40 4.13
N VAL A 343 -12.49 -20.77 3.02
CA VAL A 343 -12.78 -21.46 1.76
C VAL A 343 -11.75 -21.13 0.68
N VAL A 344 -11.50 -19.82 0.41
CA VAL A 344 -10.63 -19.40 -0.70
C VAL A 344 -9.15 -19.50 -0.33
N ALA A 345 -8.77 -19.07 0.88
CA ALA A 345 -7.37 -19.08 1.28
C ALA A 345 -6.74 -20.48 1.25
N PRO A 346 -7.37 -21.57 1.76
CA PRO A 346 -6.80 -22.90 1.65
C PRO A 346 -6.61 -23.39 0.19
N LEU A 347 -7.52 -23.01 -0.72
CA LEU A 347 -7.37 -23.34 -2.14
C LEU A 347 -6.17 -22.64 -2.76
N LEU A 348 -5.96 -21.36 -2.39
CA LEU A 348 -4.78 -20.61 -2.82
C LEU A 348 -3.49 -21.18 -2.23
N ASP A 349 -3.47 -21.58 -0.95
CA ASP A 349 -2.33 -22.21 -0.29
C ASP A 349 -1.94 -23.54 -0.97
N ILE A 350 -2.92 -24.37 -1.32
CA ILE A 350 -2.70 -25.60 -2.09
C ILE A 350 -2.15 -25.27 -3.48
N SER A 351 -2.71 -24.26 -4.15
CA SER A 351 -2.25 -23.80 -5.45
C SER A 351 -0.79 -23.36 -5.40
N ILE A 352 -0.39 -22.60 -4.36
CA ILE A 352 1.00 -22.16 -4.16
C ILE A 352 1.95 -23.35 -4.07
N VAL A 353 1.63 -24.36 -3.26
CA VAL A 353 2.45 -25.57 -3.12
C VAL A 353 2.57 -26.30 -4.44
N LEU A 354 1.45 -26.46 -5.17
CA LEU A 354 1.46 -27.11 -6.48
C LEU A 354 2.24 -26.31 -7.53
N ILE A 355 2.17 -24.97 -7.52
CA ILE A 355 2.96 -24.11 -8.41
C ILE A 355 4.45 -24.33 -8.15
N PHE A 356 4.90 -24.35 -6.87
CA PHE A 356 6.31 -24.62 -6.55
C PHE A 356 6.75 -26.00 -7.02
N ILE A 357 5.93 -27.04 -6.79
CA ILE A 357 6.24 -28.40 -7.24
C ILE A 357 6.29 -28.47 -8.75
N ASN A 358 5.28 -27.95 -9.45
CA ASN A 358 5.18 -28.00 -10.91
C ASN A 358 6.32 -27.22 -11.57
N THR A 359 6.65 -26.04 -11.03
CA THR A 359 7.78 -25.25 -11.52
C THR A 359 9.08 -26.05 -11.41
N LEU A 360 9.32 -26.71 -10.26
CA LEU A 360 10.51 -27.53 -10.08
C LEU A 360 10.53 -28.76 -11.00
N VAL A 361 9.41 -29.46 -11.11
CA VAL A 361 9.27 -30.67 -11.93
C VAL A 361 9.37 -30.34 -13.42
N SER A 362 8.83 -29.24 -13.87
CA SER A 362 8.86 -28.81 -15.28
C SER A 362 10.28 -28.58 -15.83
N TYR A 363 11.27 -28.33 -14.97
CA TYR A 363 12.68 -28.25 -15.39
C TYR A 363 13.32 -29.61 -15.62
N VAL A 364 12.73 -30.69 -15.09
CA VAL A 364 13.27 -32.05 -15.19
C VAL A 364 12.45 -32.89 -16.18
N LEU A 365 11.14 -32.75 -16.13
CA LEU A 365 10.19 -33.52 -16.90
C LEU A 365 9.13 -32.61 -17.53
N PRO A 366 8.78 -32.75 -18.83
CA PRO A 366 7.72 -31.95 -19.45
C PRO A 366 6.33 -32.44 -19.03
N VAL A 367 5.93 -32.15 -17.79
CA VAL A 367 4.69 -32.67 -17.18
C VAL A 367 3.60 -31.61 -17.22
N SER A 368 2.92 -31.49 -18.38
CA SER A 368 1.84 -30.50 -18.54
C SER A 368 0.58 -30.82 -17.73
N PHE A 369 0.32 -32.10 -17.43
CA PHE A 369 -0.95 -32.49 -16.80
C PHE A 369 -1.11 -31.95 -15.36
N LEU A 370 -0.02 -31.76 -14.62
CA LEU A 370 -0.06 -31.20 -13.26
C LEU A 370 -0.49 -29.72 -13.26
N TRP A 371 -0.23 -29.00 -14.34
CA TRP A 371 -0.68 -27.62 -14.49
C TRP A 371 -2.19 -27.50 -14.68
N ILE A 372 -2.86 -28.55 -15.21
CA ILE A 372 -4.32 -28.60 -15.32
C ILE A 372 -4.98 -28.50 -13.94
N LEU A 373 -4.41 -29.19 -12.94
CA LEU A 373 -4.91 -29.10 -11.56
C LEU A 373 -4.73 -27.70 -10.96
N VAL A 374 -3.58 -27.07 -11.21
CA VAL A 374 -3.32 -25.68 -10.79
C VAL A 374 -4.32 -24.72 -11.45
N ASP A 375 -4.52 -24.83 -12.76
CA ASP A 375 -5.49 -24.00 -13.49
C ASP A 375 -6.90 -24.13 -12.91
N LEU A 376 -7.35 -25.38 -12.66
CA LEU A 376 -8.66 -25.64 -12.07
C LEU A 376 -8.82 -25.00 -10.70
N LEU A 377 -7.82 -25.18 -9.82
CA LEU A 377 -7.86 -24.60 -8.46
C LEU A 377 -7.87 -23.07 -8.48
N LEU A 378 -7.07 -22.46 -9.36
CA LEU A 378 -7.03 -21.01 -9.50
C LEU A 378 -8.34 -20.46 -10.09
N ARG A 379 -8.96 -21.14 -11.08
CA ARG A 379 -10.29 -20.79 -11.61
C ARG A 379 -11.36 -20.83 -10.51
N VAL A 380 -11.39 -21.91 -9.74
CA VAL A 380 -12.35 -22.06 -8.63
C VAL A 380 -12.11 -21.00 -7.58
N SER A 381 -10.86 -20.71 -7.23
CA SER A 381 -10.51 -19.67 -6.26
C SER A 381 -10.96 -18.28 -6.73
N LEU A 382 -10.71 -17.92 -8.00
CA LEU A 382 -11.15 -16.65 -8.59
C LEU A 382 -12.68 -16.54 -8.61
N TYR A 383 -13.38 -17.62 -9.00
CA TYR A 383 -14.83 -17.65 -9.04
C TYR A 383 -15.45 -17.47 -7.64
N LEU A 384 -14.98 -18.23 -6.65
CA LEU A 384 -15.46 -18.11 -5.27
C LEU A 384 -15.16 -16.74 -4.66
N ASN A 385 -13.96 -16.21 -4.95
CA ASN A 385 -13.58 -14.87 -4.52
C ASN A 385 -14.50 -13.79 -5.11
N HIS A 386 -14.85 -13.92 -6.39
CA HIS A 386 -15.78 -13.01 -7.06
C HIS A 386 -17.20 -13.08 -6.47
N VAL A 387 -17.72 -14.28 -6.23
CA VAL A 387 -19.04 -14.47 -5.62
C VAL A 387 -19.10 -13.87 -4.22
N LEU A 388 -18.08 -14.11 -3.39
CA LEU A 388 -18.00 -13.56 -2.04
C LEU A 388 -17.77 -12.03 -2.06
N GLY A 389 -17.01 -11.51 -3.01
CA GLY A 389 -16.74 -10.08 -3.14
C GLY A 389 -17.97 -9.26 -3.56
N ARG A 390 -18.86 -9.84 -4.38
CA ARG A 390 -20.11 -9.17 -4.84
C ARG A 390 -21.21 -9.07 -3.78
N SER A 391 -21.15 -9.84 -2.71
CA SER A 391 -22.24 -9.95 -1.72
C SER A 391 -22.43 -8.74 -0.80
N GLY A 392 -21.93 -7.55 -1.15
CA GLY A 392 -22.10 -6.34 -0.33
C GLY A 392 -21.38 -6.43 1.03
N SER A 393 -20.30 -7.17 1.08
CA SER A 393 -19.65 -7.64 2.30
C SER A 393 -18.75 -6.60 3.00
N LEU A 394 -18.70 -5.36 2.52
CA LEU A 394 -17.94 -4.28 3.15
C LEU A 394 -18.82 -3.44 4.05
N LEU A 395 -18.42 -3.36 5.31
CA LEU A 395 -18.93 -2.35 6.23
C LEU A 395 -17.97 -1.15 6.20
N TRP A 396 -18.47 -0.04 5.69
CA TRP A 396 -17.79 1.24 5.72
C TRP A 396 -18.10 1.91 7.07
N LEU A 397 -17.10 2.07 7.90
CA LEU A 397 -17.24 2.63 9.24
C LEU A 397 -16.59 4.02 9.36
N GLY A 398 -16.01 4.50 8.26
CA GLY A 398 -15.22 5.73 8.28
C GLY A 398 -13.89 5.56 9.02
N MET A 399 -13.22 6.67 9.22
CA MET A 399 -11.94 6.72 9.93
C MET A 399 -12.15 6.42 11.43
N MET A 400 -11.38 5.48 11.97
CA MET A 400 -11.37 5.25 13.41
C MET A 400 -10.50 6.31 14.07
N HIS A 401 -11.09 7.12 14.96
CA HIS A 401 -10.36 8.14 15.68
C HIS A 401 -9.28 7.53 16.60
N LEU A 402 -8.13 8.18 16.68
CA LEU A 402 -6.96 7.67 17.41
C LEU A 402 -7.25 7.36 18.89
N TYR A 403 -8.07 8.16 19.55
CA TYR A 403 -8.48 7.89 20.94
C TYR A 403 -9.31 6.58 21.06
N CYS A 404 -10.16 6.27 20.06
CA CYS A 404 -10.90 5.01 20.02
C CYS A 404 -9.96 3.81 19.84
N VAL A 405 -8.87 3.96 19.09
CA VAL A 405 -7.83 2.94 18.93
C VAL A 405 -7.19 2.62 20.29
N TYR A 406 -6.81 3.64 21.07
CA TYR A 406 -6.24 3.43 22.41
C TYR A 406 -7.23 2.77 23.37
N ILE A 407 -8.49 3.20 23.37
CA ILE A 407 -9.55 2.61 24.20
C ILE A 407 -9.76 1.13 23.82
N TYR A 408 -9.79 0.83 22.51
CA TYR A 408 -9.89 -0.55 22.04
C TYR A 408 -8.75 -1.42 22.57
N TYR A 409 -7.49 -0.96 22.49
CA TYR A 409 -6.35 -1.74 22.98
C TYR A 409 -6.35 -1.90 24.50
N ALA A 410 -6.88 -0.93 25.25
CA ALA A 410 -7.08 -1.06 26.69
C ALA A 410 -8.07 -2.21 27.00
N PHE A 411 -9.22 -2.25 26.29
CA PHE A 411 -10.19 -3.35 26.44
C PHE A 411 -9.65 -4.69 25.93
N LEU A 412 -8.84 -4.68 24.89
CA LEU A 412 -8.17 -5.89 24.39
C LEU A 412 -7.19 -6.45 25.44
N GLY A 413 -6.50 -5.58 26.16
CA GLY A 413 -5.66 -5.96 27.31
C GLY A 413 -6.48 -6.64 28.42
N LEU A 414 -7.61 -6.04 28.79
CA LEU A 414 -8.55 -6.62 29.77
C LEU A 414 -9.13 -7.96 29.27
N PHE A 415 -9.54 -8.01 28.01
CA PHE A 415 -10.00 -9.24 27.37
C PHE A 415 -8.96 -10.36 27.48
N THR A 416 -7.70 -10.06 27.15
CA THR A 416 -6.60 -11.01 27.22
C THR A 416 -6.35 -11.48 28.65
N TYR A 417 -6.37 -10.55 29.62
CA TYR A 417 -6.21 -10.87 31.04
C TYR A 417 -7.29 -11.84 31.52
N PHE A 418 -8.57 -11.55 31.27
CA PHE A 418 -9.67 -12.41 31.69
C PHE A 418 -9.73 -13.74 30.93
N LEU A 419 -9.39 -13.76 29.64
CA LEU A 419 -9.35 -14.95 28.82
C LEU A 419 -8.31 -15.97 29.32
N THR A 420 -7.18 -15.49 29.85
CA THR A 420 -6.08 -16.33 30.34
C THR A 420 -6.28 -16.83 31.76
N HIS A 421 -7.12 -16.16 32.58
CA HIS A 421 -7.33 -16.45 34.01
C HIS A 421 -8.50 -17.35 34.35
N LYS A 422 -8.88 -18.32 33.45
CA LYS A 422 -9.86 -19.42 33.66
C LYS A 422 -11.35 -19.02 33.65
N LYS A 423 -12.20 -20.06 33.43
CA LYS A 423 -13.67 -20.03 33.25
C LYS A 423 -14.49 -19.16 34.23
N LYS A 424 -13.94 -18.76 35.37
CA LYS A 424 -14.61 -17.94 36.37
C LYS A 424 -14.94 -16.52 35.91
N TYR A 425 -14.29 -16.06 34.82
CA TYR A 425 -14.38 -14.67 34.34
C TYR A 425 -15.07 -14.52 32.96
N THR A 426 -15.86 -15.51 32.53
CA THR A 426 -16.53 -15.49 31.21
C THR A 426 -17.36 -14.22 31.00
N VAL A 427 -18.04 -13.71 32.03
CA VAL A 427 -18.82 -12.46 31.96
C VAL A 427 -17.93 -11.27 31.62
N TYR A 428 -16.75 -11.16 32.25
CA TYR A 428 -15.82 -10.05 31.99
C TYR A 428 -15.18 -10.16 30.59
N VAL A 429 -14.99 -11.38 30.06
CA VAL A 429 -14.56 -11.60 28.68
C VAL A 429 -15.61 -11.08 27.71
N VAL A 430 -16.89 -11.41 27.93
CA VAL A 430 -18.00 -10.92 27.11
C VAL A 430 -18.14 -9.40 27.22
N MET A 431 -18.06 -8.85 28.44
CA MET A 431 -18.13 -7.40 28.63
C MET A 431 -17.00 -6.66 27.93
N SER A 432 -15.75 -7.14 28.03
CA SER A 432 -14.61 -6.50 27.31
C SER A 432 -14.77 -6.57 25.80
N LEU A 433 -15.30 -7.67 25.26
CA LEU A 433 -15.62 -7.79 23.85
C LEU A 433 -16.73 -6.82 23.44
N LEU A 434 -17.80 -6.69 24.21
CA LEU A 434 -18.86 -5.72 23.96
C LEU A 434 -18.34 -4.28 24.00
N CYS A 435 -17.46 -3.95 24.94
CA CYS A 435 -16.82 -2.64 24.99
C CYS A 435 -15.94 -2.39 23.76
N MET A 436 -15.18 -3.40 23.29
CA MET A 436 -14.41 -3.29 22.04
C MET A 436 -15.31 -3.02 20.83
N VAL A 437 -16.46 -3.71 20.72
CA VAL A 437 -17.44 -3.45 19.66
C VAL A 437 -18.04 -2.05 19.80
N ALA A 438 -18.35 -1.62 21.02
CA ALA A 438 -18.89 -0.30 21.29
C ALA A 438 -17.94 0.85 20.86
N THR A 439 -16.60 0.63 20.92
CA THR A 439 -15.65 1.64 20.41
C THR A 439 -15.78 1.88 18.92
N PHE A 440 -16.11 0.85 18.13
CA PHE A 440 -16.38 1.02 16.70
C PHE A 440 -17.68 1.79 16.46
N GLY A 441 -18.73 1.45 17.21
CA GLY A 441 -19.99 2.18 17.16
C GLY A 441 -19.84 3.65 17.55
N ALA A 442 -19.06 3.93 18.59
CA ALA A 442 -18.78 5.30 19.02
C ALA A 442 -17.99 6.07 17.95
N SER A 443 -16.96 5.46 17.36
CA SER A 443 -16.19 6.10 16.29
C SER A 443 -17.07 6.39 15.07
N TYR A 444 -17.87 5.42 14.64
CA TYR A 444 -18.83 5.59 13.56
C TYR A 444 -19.85 6.70 13.84
N TYR A 445 -20.40 6.72 15.07
CA TYR A 445 -21.35 7.75 15.48
C TYR A 445 -20.73 9.16 15.41
N VAL A 446 -19.50 9.33 15.89
CA VAL A 446 -18.79 10.62 15.84
C VAL A 446 -18.53 11.03 14.38
N THR A 447 -18.12 10.09 13.52
CA THR A 447 -17.87 10.37 12.11
C THR A 447 -19.15 10.79 11.38
N GLN A 448 -20.32 10.21 11.74
CA GLN A 448 -21.60 10.50 11.06
C GLN A 448 -22.31 11.75 11.61
N HIS A 449 -22.05 12.16 12.87
CA HIS A 449 -22.79 13.24 13.54
C HIS A 449 -21.88 14.46 13.81
N HIS A 450 -21.24 14.96 12.75
CA HIS A 450 -20.53 16.24 12.83
C HIS A 450 -21.50 17.41 12.58
N LYS A 451 -21.28 18.52 13.28
CA LYS A 451 -22.17 19.70 13.22
C LYS A 451 -21.76 20.68 12.12
N ASP A 452 -20.50 20.63 11.70
CA ASP A 452 -19.92 21.58 10.77
C ASP A 452 -19.83 20.98 9.37
N THR A 453 -19.83 21.82 8.33
CA THR A 453 -19.51 21.41 6.97
C THR A 453 -18.01 21.11 6.90
N ILE A 454 -17.65 19.90 6.50
CA ILE A 454 -16.26 19.49 6.32
C ILE A 454 -15.87 19.76 4.87
N ILE A 455 -14.78 20.50 4.68
CA ILE A 455 -14.17 20.71 3.37
C ILE A 455 -12.80 20.06 3.39
N HIS A 456 -12.64 19.06 2.56
CA HIS A 456 -11.41 18.31 2.43
C HIS A 456 -10.80 18.50 1.05
N TYR A 457 -9.58 19.01 1.00
CA TYR A 457 -8.83 19.18 -0.25
C TYR A 457 -8.05 17.92 -0.60
N ILE A 458 -8.26 17.43 -1.81
CA ILE A 458 -7.54 16.28 -2.35
C ILE A 458 -6.56 16.79 -3.40
N PRO A 459 -5.26 16.84 -3.11
CA PRO A 459 -4.26 17.34 -4.05
C PRO A 459 -4.11 16.39 -5.24
N MET A 460 -4.33 16.89 -6.42
CA MET A 460 -4.15 16.19 -7.67
C MET A 460 -3.11 16.93 -8.54
N LYS A 461 -2.43 16.20 -9.41
CA LYS A 461 -1.36 16.77 -10.24
C LYS A 461 -1.87 17.70 -11.34
N GLN A 462 -3.09 17.49 -11.82
CA GLN A 462 -3.65 18.18 -12.99
C GLN A 462 -4.93 18.96 -12.68
N CYS A 463 -5.56 18.74 -11.55
CA CYS A 463 -6.79 19.42 -11.15
C CYS A 463 -6.85 19.57 -9.62
N ASN A 464 -7.63 20.54 -9.17
CA ASN A 464 -7.95 20.68 -7.76
C ASN A 464 -9.26 19.94 -7.46
N VAL A 465 -9.27 19.14 -6.42
CA VAL A 465 -10.45 18.39 -6.03
C VAL A 465 -10.80 18.73 -4.59
N LEU A 466 -12.04 19.11 -4.37
CA LEU A 466 -12.59 19.41 -3.05
C LEU A 466 -13.72 18.43 -2.75
N LEU A 467 -13.66 17.80 -1.61
CA LEU A 467 -14.73 17.02 -1.04
C LEU A 467 -15.44 17.87 0.02
N CYS A 468 -16.70 18.20 -0.21
CA CYS A 468 -17.53 18.92 0.73
C CYS A 468 -18.59 17.98 1.31
N ILE A 469 -18.63 17.88 2.64
CA ILE A 469 -19.58 17.02 3.35
C ILE A 469 -20.45 17.88 4.25
N ASP A 470 -21.74 17.80 4.05
CA ASP A 470 -22.73 18.53 4.82
C ASP A 470 -22.83 18.01 6.26
N PRO A 471 -23.26 18.84 7.22
CA PRO A 471 -23.53 18.40 8.57
C PRO A 471 -24.46 17.19 8.62
N ASN A 472 -24.13 16.22 9.47
CA ASN A 472 -24.86 14.95 9.60
C ASN A 472 -25.04 14.18 8.27
N HIS A 473 -24.09 14.28 7.35
CA HIS A 473 -24.08 13.59 6.05
C HIS A 473 -25.35 13.78 5.21
N ARG A 474 -25.98 14.94 5.31
CA ARG A 474 -27.18 15.24 4.49
C ARG A 474 -26.88 15.35 3.00
N GLY A 475 -25.65 15.61 2.63
CA GLY A 475 -25.13 15.63 1.28
C GLY A 475 -23.62 15.53 1.25
N ALA A 476 -23.08 14.99 0.17
CA ALA A 476 -21.65 14.99 -0.10
C ALA A 476 -21.42 15.38 -1.56
N TYR A 477 -20.50 16.29 -1.79
CA TYR A 477 -20.22 16.87 -3.09
C TYR A 477 -18.74 16.78 -3.38
N LEU A 478 -18.41 16.33 -4.58
CA LEU A 478 -17.05 16.32 -5.08
C LEU A 478 -16.93 17.40 -6.14
N LEU A 479 -16.23 18.46 -5.80
CA LEU A 479 -16.00 19.59 -6.68
C LEU A 479 -14.67 19.42 -7.39
N ILE A 480 -14.67 19.35 -8.71
CA ILE A 480 -13.46 19.13 -9.53
C ILE A 480 -13.22 20.34 -10.41
N ASP A 481 -12.08 21.01 -10.17
CA ASP A 481 -11.57 22.07 -11.05
C ASP A 481 -10.77 21.42 -12.19
N ALA A 482 -11.41 21.23 -13.33
CA ALA A 482 -10.80 20.68 -14.52
C ALA A 482 -10.27 21.80 -15.42
N LEU A 483 -8.95 21.99 -15.46
CA LEU A 483 -8.29 22.75 -16.50
C LEU A 483 -8.39 21.94 -17.81
N ASP A 484 -9.25 22.39 -18.72
CA ASP A 484 -9.47 21.87 -20.08
C ASP A 484 -9.92 20.41 -20.24
N TYR A 485 -11.17 20.23 -20.70
CA TYR A 485 -11.78 19.13 -21.48
C TYR A 485 -11.53 17.66 -21.06
N ILE A 486 -10.94 17.37 -19.93
CA ILE A 486 -10.71 15.99 -19.50
C ILE A 486 -11.83 15.56 -18.56
N LYS A 487 -12.84 14.88 -19.09
CA LYS A 487 -13.91 14.18 -18.34
C LYS A 487 -13.39 12.93 -17.60
N ILE A 488 -12.10 12.82 -17.36
CA ILE A 488 -11.51 11.68 -16.67
C ILE A 488 -11.29 12.10 -15.22
N ILE A 489 -11.97 11.42 -14.29
CA ILE A 489 -11.71 11.57 -12.86
C ILE A 489 -10.27 11.11 -12.61
N PRO A 490 -9.32 12.02 -12.37
CA PRO A 490 -7.95 11.60 -12.21
C PRO A 490 -7.81 10.92 -10.85
N ASN A 491 -7.26 9.72 -10.86
CA ASN A 491 -6.96 8.95 -9.66
C ASN A 491 -8.18 8.66 -8.76
N GLU A 492 -9.24 8.09 -9.34
CA GLU A 492 -10.48 7.69 -8.67
C GLU A 492 -10.25 6.93 -7.35
N ARG A 493 -9.16 6.16 -7.28
CA ARG A 493 -8.78 5.42 -6.07
C ARG A 493 -8.50 6.33 -4.88
N LEU A 494 -7.81 7.43 -5.09
CA LEU A 494 -7.42 8.39 -4.04
C LEU A 494 -8.64 9.20 -3.57
N ILE A 495 -9.49 9.58 -4.52
CA ILE A 495 -10.77 10.25 -4.25
C ILE A 495 -11.69 9.33 -3.45
N ASN A 496 -11.87 8.10 -3.89
CA ASN A 496 -12.72 7.13 -3.20
C ASN A 496 -12.19 6.81 -1.80
N GLN A 497 -10.87 6.79 -1.59
CA GLN A 497 -10.29 6.62 -0.26
C GLN A 497 -10.61 7.81 0.65
N ALA A 498 -10.51 9.03 0.14
CA ALA A 498 -10.86 10.23 0.88
C ALA A 498 -12.35 10.26 1.27
N ILE A 499 -13.25 9.99 0.31
CA ILE A 499 -14.69 9.93 0.56
C ILE A 499 -15.02 8.91 1.66
N ARG A 500 -14.43 7.74 1.58
CA ARG A 500 -14.65 6.64 2.52
C ARG A 500 -14.10 6.91 3.91
N ALA A 501 -13.04 7.72 4.03
CA ALA A 501 -12.51 8.13 5.33
C ALA A 501 -13.56 8.85 6.17
N TYR A 502 -14.46 9.57 5.54
CA TYR A 502 -15.59 10.25 6.21
C TYR A 502 -16.85 9.38 6.32
N GLY A 503 -16.78 8.09 6.00
CA GLY A 503 -17.92 7.18 6.11
C GLY A 503 -19.02 7.39 5.06
N VAL A 504 -18.69 8.04 3.94
CA VAL A 504 -19.61 8.26 2.80
C VAL A 504 -19.38 7.17 1.74
N ASP A 505 -20.46 6.63 1.16
CA ASP A 505 -20.31 5.76 -0.01
C ASP A 505 -20.02 6.64 -1.24
N PRO A 506 -18.96 6.33 -2.01
CA PRO A 506 -18.68 7.05 -3.26
C PRO A 506 -19.84 7.14 -4.25
N LYS A 507 -20.80 6.22 -4.17
CA LYS A 507 -22.02 6.23 -5.01
C LYS A 507 -23.01 7.34 -4.64
N ASP A 508 -22.97 7.79 -3.38
CA ASP A 508 -23.87 8.80 -2.86
C ASP A 508 -23.33 10.22 -3.03
N VAL A 509 -22.09 10.34 -3.55
CA VAL A 509 -21.42 11.62 -3.76
C VAL A 509 -21.84 12.22 -5.10
N LYS A 510 -22.33 13.46 -5.07
CA LYS A 510 -22.59 14.23 -6.27
C LYS A 510 -21.31 14.84 -6.81
N VAL A 511 -20.95 14.50 -8.04
CA VAL A 511 -19.77 15.03 -8.71
C VAL A 511 -20.16 16.25 -9.52
N GLU A 512 -19.55 17.39 -9.20
CA GLU A 512 -19.75 18.65 -9.93
C GLU A 512 -18.42 19.11 -10.51
N TYR A 513 -18.42 19.33 -11.83
CA TYR A 513 -17.28 19.89 -12.54
C TYR A 513 -17.49 21.38 -12.68
N PHE A 514 -16.50 22.15 -12.30
CA PHE A 514 -16.53 23.58 -12.54
C PHE A 514 -15.34 24.00 -13.39
N HIS A 515 -15.60 24.96 -14.25
CA HIS A 515 -14.59 25.53 -15.13
C HIS A 515 -14.48 27.00 -14.80
N SER A 516 -13.35 27.39 -14.24
CA SER A 516 -13.13 28.79 -13.89
C SER A 516 -12.65 29.58 -15.11
N ASN A 517 -13.59 30.04 -15.93
CA ASN A 517 -13.32 30.95 -17.05
C ASN A 517 -13.06 32.41 -16.59
N GLY A 518 -12.30 32.59 -15.52
CA GLY A 518 -11.88 33.93 -15.09
C GLY A 518 -12.91 34.72 -14.27
N SER A 519 -14.06 34.16 -13.93
CA SER A 519 -15.04 34.74 -13.02
C SER A 519 -15.15 33.93 -11.73
N ALA A 520 -15.35 34.62 -10.59
CA ALA A 520 -15.64 33.93 -9.34
C ALA A 520 -17.02 33.26 -9.43
N GLN A 521 -17.06 31.97 -9.23
CA GLN A 521 -18.29 31.20 -9.25
C GLN A 521 -18.60 30.64 -7.87
N VAL A 522 -19.88 30.71 -7.47
CA VAL A 522 -20.37 29.98 -6.30
C VAL A 522 -20.53 28.53 -6.70
N VAL A 523 -19.61 27.70 -6.24
CA VAL A 523 -19.56 26.29 -6.60
C VAL A 523 -20.38 25.44 -5.62
N TYR A 524 -20.53 25.92 -4.39
CA TYR A 524 -21.28 25.21 -3.35
C TYR A 524 -22.02 26.21 -2.48
N LYS A 525 -23.27 25.91 -2.17
CA LYS A 525 -24.10 26.72 -1.27
C LYS A 525 -24.98 25.81 -0.42
N ASN A 526 -24.78 25.89 0.89
CA ASN A 526 -25.63 25.20 1.85
C ASN A 526 -25.94 26.13 3.03
N GLY A 527 -27.19 26.63 3.07
CA GLY A 527 -27.61 27.55 4.13
C GLY A 527 -26.74 28.79 4.25
N MET A 528 -25.91 28.86 5.31
CA MET A 528 -25.00 29.99 5.57
C MET A 528 -23.58 29.79 4.98
N ASN A 529 -23.30 28.62 4.38
CA ASN A 529 -21.97 28.30 3.87
C ASN A 529 -21.93 28.44 2.34
N GLN A 530 -20.94 29.15 1.83
CA GLN A 530 -20.71 29.32 0.39
C GLN A 530 -19.24 29.12 0.07
N ILE A 531 -18.94 28.40 -1.02
CA ILE A 531 -17.60 28.22 -1.55
C ILE A 531 -17.50 28.95 -2.87
N PHE A 532 -16.55 29.87 -2.94
CA PHE A 532 -16.20 30.61 -4.15
C PHE A 532 -14.89 30.09 -4.68
N VAL A 533 -14.84 29.79 -5.96
CA VAL A 533 -13.59 29.46 -6.66
C VAL A 533 -13.27 30.55 -7.68
N TYR A 534 -12.06 31.08 -7.62
CA TYR A 534 -11.62 32.17 -8.46
C TYR A 534 -10.26 31.87 -9.13
N ASN A 535 -10.20 32.01 -10.44
CA ASN A 535 -9.00 31.71 -11.24
C ASN A 535 -8.31 32.94 -11.87
N GLY A 536 -8.44 34.10 -11.25
CA GLY A 536 -7.51 35.22 -11.41
C GLY A 536 -7.52 36.02 -12.73
N GLN A 537 -8.58 36.00 -13.54
CA GLN A 537 -8.65 36.85 -14.75
C GLN A 537 -9.88 37.79 -14.85
N SER A 538 -10.82 37.75 -13.91
CA SER A 538 -12.02 38.57 -14.02
C SER A 538 -11.84 39.98 -13.45
N ARG A 539 -12.29 40.95 -14.23
CA ARG A 539 -12.46 42.35 -13.83
C ARG A 539 -13.83 42.64 -13.20
N GLU A 540 -14.55 41.65 -12.73
CA GLU A 540 -15.87 41.86 -12.11
C GLU A 540 -15.76 42.51 -10.74
N LYS A 541 -16.10 43.81 -10.71
CA LYS A 541 -16.01 44.70 -9.55
C LYS A 541 -17.09 44.49 -8.47
N ASN A 542 -18.00 43.56 -8.57
CA ASN A 542 -19.24 43.55 -7.80
C ASN A 542 -19.61 42.25 -7.07
N LEU A 543 -18.64 41.48 -6.57
CA LEU A 543 -18.98 40.42 -5.60
C LEU A 543 -19.30 41.08 -4.24
N LYS A 544 -20.58 41.30 -3.96
CA LYS A 544 -21.06 41.64 -2.61
C LYS A 544 -21.24 40.36 -1.81
N LEU A 545 -20.32 40.10 -0.92
CA LEU A 545 -20.48 39.06 0.10
C LEU A 545 -21.43 39.56 1.19
N ASN A 546 -22.35 38.71 1.60
CA ASN A 546 -23.25 39.02 2.68
C ASN A 546 -22.54 38.67 4.00
N ASP A 547 -22.34 39.63 4.90
CA ASP A 547 -21.61 39.48 6.19
C ASP A 547 -22.15 38.36 7.11
N LYS A 548 -23.31 37.81 6.80
CA LYS A 548 -23.92 36.69 7.53
C LYS A 548 -23.56 35.29 6.98
N ILE A 549 -22.80 35.23 5.90
CA ILE A 549 -22.50 33.96 5.21
C ILE A 549 -21.03 33.60 5.45
N ASN A 550 -20.79 32.39 5.94
CA ASN A 550 -19.45 31.84 5.99
C ASN A 550 -18.96 31.59 4.56
N SER A 551 -18.01 32.38 4.11
CA SER A 551 -17.46 32.27 2.75
C SER A 551 -16.04 31.69 2.80
N LEU A 552 -15.79 30.74 1.92
CA LEU A 552 -14.49 30.18 1.65
C LEU A 552 -14.05 30.62 0.26
N TYR A 553 -12.89 31.21 0.16
CA TYR A 553 -12.31 31.66 -1.10
C TYR A 553 -11.13 30.79 -1.49
N ILE A 554 -11.13 30.31 -2.71
CA ILE A 554 -10.11 29.40 -3.21
C ILE A 554 -9.47 30.01 -4.47
N THR A 555 -8.15 30.20 -4.47
CA THR A 555 -7.44 30.78 -5.61
C THR A 555 -6.10 30.08 -5.85
N SER A 556 -5.70 30.01 -7.11
CA SER A 556 -4.42 29.43 -7.53
C SER A 556 -3.31 30.46 -7.74
N ARG A 557 -3.59 31.77 -7.60
CA ARG A 557 -2.64 32.85 -7.90
C ARG A 557 -2.42 33.80 -6.74
N SER A 558 -1.16 34.03 -6.40
CA SER A 558 -0.75 35.00 -5.37
C SER A 558 -1.08 36.48 -5.73
N SER A 559 -1.24 36.80 -7.03
CA SER A 559 -1.59 38.14 -7.48
C SER A 559 -3.01 38.59 -7.13
N VAL A 560 -3.82 37.74 -6.54
CA VAL A 560 -5.22 38.01 -6.18
C VAL A 560 -5.38 38.43 -4.73
N MET A 561 -4.30 38.50 -3.95
CA MET A 561 -4.37 38.82 -2.51
C MET A 561 -4.99 40.20 -2.24
N SER A 562 -4.73 41.18 -3.10
CA SER A 562 -5.37 42.52 -2.99
C SER A 562 -6.90 42.47 -3.18
N GLU A 563 -7.42 41.46 -3.87
CA GLU A 563 -8.88 41.23 -4.00
C GLU A 563 -9.46 40.46 -2.82
N VAL A 564 -8.68 39.54 -2.22
CA VAL A 564 -9.07 38.81 -1.01
C VAL A 564 -9.26 39.79 0.15
N ASP A 565 -8.33 40.73 0.33
CA ASP A 565 -8.45 41.79 1.35
C ASP A 565 -9.69 42.66 1.13
N ARG A 566 -10.11 42.87 -0.11
CA ARG A 566 -11.32 43.63 -0.44
C ARG A 566 -12.59 42.85 -0.20
N ILE A 567 -12.57 41.53 -0.35
CA ILE A 567 -13.72 40.65 -0.20
C ILE A 567 -13.90 40.24 1.26
N SER A 568 -12.82 40.23 2.04
CA SER A 568 -12.79 39.85 3.47
C SER A 568 -13.55 38.54 3.75
N PRO A 569 -13.23 37.42 3.05
CA PRO A 569 -13.87 36.16 3.30
C PRO A 569 -13.48 35.67 4.70
N ARG A 570 -14.34 34.90 5.35
CA ARG A 570 -14.05 34.33 6.67
C ARG A 570 -12.86 33.38 6.65
N SER A 571 -12.64 32.68 5.53
CA SER A 571 -11.49 31.80 5.33
C SER A 571 -11.03 31.82 3.88
N THR A 572 -9.72 31.81 3.67
CA THR A 572 -9.12 31.80 2.34
C THR A 572 -8.20 30.59 2.19
N ILE A 573 -8.35 29.83 1.10
CA ILE A 573 -7.45 28.76 0.72
C ILE A 573 -6.66 29.18 -0.50
N LEU A 574 -5.35 29.21 -0.38
CA LEU A 574 -4.44 29.48 -1.47
C LEU A 574 -3.88 28.16 -2.00
N PHE A 575 -4.19 27.86 -3.26
CA PHE A 575 -3.51 26.79 -3.97
C PHE A 575 -2.27 27.37 -4.63
N SER A 576 -1.09 27.13 -4.08
CA SER A 576 0.13 27.51 -4.77
C SER A 576 0.64 26.37 -5.64
N SER A 577 0.91 26.67 -6.91
CA SER A 577 1.78 25.82 -7.73
C SER A 577 3.17 25.76 -7.05
N PRO A 578 3.84 24.61 -7.02
CA PRO A 578 5.17 24.47 -6.39
C PRO A 578 6.27 25.38 -7.00
N HIS A 579 5.95 26.13 -8.05
CA HIS A 579 6.87 27.04 -8.72
C HIS A 579 6.52 28.55 -8.56
N GLY A 580 5.45 28.88 -7.82
CA GLY A 580 5.07 30.26 -7.55
C GLY A 580 5.66 30.73 -6.22
N ALA A 581 6.49 31.76 -6.25
CA ALA A 581 7.06 32.35 -5.04
C ALA A 581 5.95 32.92 -4.16
N LEU A 582 5.72 32.32 -3.00
CA LEU A 582 4.94 32.88 -1.89
C LEU A 582 5.71 34.00 -1.16
N ARG A 583 6.47 34.84 -1.89
CA ARG A 583 7.36 35.83 -1.28
C ARG A 583 6.64 36.99 -0.62
N ASP A 584 5.35 37.18 -0.91
CA ASP A 584 4.62 38.39 -0.51
C ASP A 584 3.31 38.07 0.28
N VAL A 585 3.18 36.90 0.88
CA VAL A 585 1.99 36.56 1.67
C VAL A 585 2.32 36.70 3.15
N ASP A 586 1.68 37.66 3.81
CA ASP A 586 1.79 37.85 5.26
C ASP A 586 1.00 36.72 5.97
N PRO A 587 1.67 35.85 6.74
CA PRO A 587 1.02 34.77 7.48
C PRO A 587 0.18 35.23 8.66
N SER A 588 0.11 36.53 8.94
CA SER A 588 -0.60 37.08 10.11
C SER A 588 -2.12 37.18 9.96
N THR A 589 -2.70 36.88 8.78
CA THR A 589 -4.16 36.79 8.63
C THR A 589 -4.69 35.52 9.27
N GLU A 590 -5.49 35.66 10.30
CA GLU A 590 -5.98 34.59 11.20
C GLU A 590 -6.70 33.40 10.53
N HIS A 591 -7.00 33.46 9.24
CA HIS A 591 -7.80 32.47 8.52
C HIS A 591 -7.26 32.12 7.12
N MET A 592 -5.94 32.20 6.92
CA MET A 592 -5.34 31.86 5.65
C MET A 592 -4.73 30.45 5.66
N TYR A 593 -5.17 29.61 4.74
CA TYR A 593 -4.65 28.26 4.55
C TYR A 593 -3.85 28.18 3.24
N ILE A 594 -2.56 27.90 3.34
CA ILE A 594 -1.69 27.74 2.17
C ILE A 594 -1.53 26.26 1.88
N MET A 595 -2.14 25.80 0.78
CA MET A 595 -2.08 24.43 0.32
C MET A 595 -1.03 24.31 -0.79
N GLY A 596 0.06 23.66 -0.56
CA GLY A 596 1.12 23.46 -1.55
C GLY A 596 2.38 22.81 -1.02
N TYR A 597 2.55 22.80 0.29
CA TYR A 597 3.72 22.24 0.97
C TYR A 597 3.44 20.96 1.78
N GLY A 598 2.40 20.20 1.44
CA GLY A 598 2.16 18.89 2.05
C GLY A 598 1.31 18.90 3.30
N TYR A 599 0.71 20.03 3.69
CA TYR A 599 -0.27 20.08 4.77
C TYR A 599 -1.67 20.16 4.19
N ILE A 600 -2.44 19.10 4.37
CA ILE A 600 -3.88 19.11 4.14
C ILE A 600 -4.52 19.19 5.51
N LYS A 601 -5.32 20.20 5.70
CA LYS A 601 -6.10 20.37 6.91
C LYS A 601 -7.57 20.38 6.53
N ASP A 602 -8.36 19.62 7.27
CA ASP A 602 -9.81 19.74 7.15
C ASP A 602 -10.23 21.12 7.63
N ILE A 603 -11.07 21.75 6.84
CA ILE A 603 -11.64 23.05 7.18
C ILE A 603 -13.07 22.82 7.60
N TYR A 604 -13.36 23.21 8.81
CA TYR A 604 -14.71 23.17 9.38
C TYR A 604 -15.35 24.55 9.24
N LEU A 605 -16.41 24.66 8.45
CA LEU A 605 -17.19 25.89 8.28
C LEU A 605 -18.50 25.83 9.04
#